data_163b1559fe3c06fe1b2d33fd3884c757
#
_entry.id   163b1559fe3c06fe1b2d33fd3884c757
#
_cell.length_a   1.000
_cell.length_b   1.000
_cell.length_c   1.000
_cell.angle_alpha   90.00
_cell.angle_beta   90.00
_cell.angle_gamma   90.00
#
_symmetry.space_group_name_H-M   'P 1'
#
loop_
_entity.id
_entity.type
_entity.pdbx_description
1 polymer ?
#
loop_
_entity_poly.entity_id
_entity_poly.type
_entity_poly.pdbx_seq_one_letter_code
_entity_poly.pdbx_strand_id
1 'polypeptide(L)'
;DVESRGLGDVYKRQVLMNRVGHRMDGLSLHYYTVTGWSGSKGSATQFNKDDYYWTMGKCLEVEDVLKKHCTIMDKYDKDKKIALLLDEWGTWWDEEPGTIKGHLYQQNTLRDAFVASLSLDVFHKYTDRLKMANIAQIVNVLQSMILTKDKEMVLTPTYYVFKMYKVHQ
;
A
#
# COMPACT_ATOMS: atom_id res chain seq x y z
N ASP A 1 13.31 -5.26 11.70
CA ASP A 1 14.26 -4.28 11.22
C ASP A 1 13.70 -3.48 10.03
N VAL A 2 12.89 -2.46 10.37
CA VAL A 2 12.20 -1.61 9.39
C VAL A 2 13.19 -0.65 8.70
N GLU A 3 14.25 -0.23 9.40
CA GLU A 3 15.28 0.65 8.83
C GLU A 3 16.14 -0.07 7.78
N SER A 4 16.46 -1.34 8.00
CA SER A 4 17.24 -2.12 7.03
C SER A 4 16.45 -2.41 5.74
N ARG A 5 15.12 -2.55 5.82
CA ARG A 5 14.28 -2.77 4.64
C ARG A 5 14.24 -1.56 3.71
N GLY A 6 14.10 -0.35 4.26
CA GLY A 6 14.10 0.88 3.46
C GLY A 6 15.43 1.13 2.75
N LEU A 7 16.57 0.94 3.42
CA LEU A 7 17.90 1.09 2.83
C LEU A 7 18.26 -0.07 1.88
N GLY A 8 17.88 -1.31 2.24
CA GLY A 8 18.10 -2.48 1.41
C GLY A 8 17.33 -2.40 0.07
N ASP A 9 16.10 -1.92 0.09
CA ASP A 9 15.30 -1.78 -1.11
C ASP A 9 15.78 -0.63 -2.00
N VAL A 10 16.24 0.46 -1.41
CA VAL A 10 16.90 1.58 -2.11
C VAL A 10 18.17 1.10 -2.82
N TYR A 11 19.02 0.33 -2.13
CA TYR A 11 20.23 -0.23 -2.72
C TYR A 11 19.92 -1.24 -3.84
N LYS A 12 18.98 -2.16 -3.62
CA LYS A 12 18.53 -3.10 -4.65
C LYS A 12 18.04 -2.38 -5.90
N ARG A 13 17.28 -1.31 -5.74
CA ARG A 13 16.77 -0.51 -6.85
C ARG A 13 17.91 0.11 -7.66
N GLN A 14 18.94 0.66 -7.01
CA GLN A 14 20.12 1.18 -7.70
C GLN A 14 20.81 0.08 -8.53
N VAL A 15 21.01 -1.09 -7.95
CA VAL A 15 21.63 -2.22 -8.64
C VAL A 15 20.80 -2.68 -9.84
N LEU A 16 19.50 -2.82 -9.67
CA LEU A 16 18.59 -3.24 -10.74
C LEU A 16 18.57 -2.20 -11.88
N MET A 17 18.41 -0.93 -11.57
CA MET A 17 18.41 0.15 -12.56
C MET A 17 19.73 0.20 -13.33
N ASN A 18 20.86 0.08 -12.63
CA ASN A 18 22.17 0.11 -13.27
C ASN A 18 22.44 -1.11 -14.18
N ARG A 19 22.08 -2.31 -13.72
CA ARG A 19 22.46 -3.56 -14.43
C ARG A 19 21.47 -3.95 -15.51
N VAL A 20 20.19 -3.80 -15.28
CA VAL A 20 19.12 -4.34 -16.14
C VAL A 20 18.01 -3.34 -16.49
N GLY A 21 18.14 -2.06 -16.12
CA GLY A 21 17.15 -1.04 -16.42
C GLY A 21 16.76 -0.98 -17.90
N HIS A 22 17.72 -1.18 -18.81
CA HIS A 22 17.50 -1.20 -20.26
C HIS A 22 16.67 -2.41 -20.77
N ARG A 23 16.30 -3.34 -19.88
CA ARG A 23 15.54 -4.56 -20.20
C ARG A 23 14.20 -4.66 -19.47
N MET A 24 13.78 -3.60 -18.77
CA MET A 24 12.55 -3.63 -18.01
C MET A 24 11.66 -2.43 -18.31
N ASP A 25 10.36 -2.62 -18.25
CA ASP A 25 9.35 -1.59 -18.42
C ASP A 25 8.81 -1.05 -17.09
N GLY A 26 9.05 -1.77 -16.00
CA GLY A 26 8.60 -1.36 -14.66
C GLY A 26 9.31 -2.06 -13.53
N LEU A 27 9.25 -1.45 -12.36
CA LEU A 27 9.79 -1.97 -11.09
C LEU A 27 8.74 -1.96 -10.01
N SER A 28 8.57 -3.10 -9.36
CA SER A 28 7.67 -3.32 -8.22
C SER A 28 8.13 -2.60 -6.96
N LEU A 29 7.15 -2.17 -6.19
CA LEU A 29 7.29 -1.64 -4.83
C LEU A 29 6.06 -2.06 -4.02
N HIS A 30 6.24 -2.45 -2.75
CA HIS A 30 5.16 -2.70 -1.81
C HIS A 30 5.24 -1.72 -0.65
N TYR A 31 4.09 -1.24 -0.18
CA TYR A 31 4.00 -0.44 1.02
C TYR A 31 2.75 -0.77 1.84
N TYR A 32 2.94 -1.26 3.05
CA TYR A 32 1.84 -1.48 3.98
C TYR A 32 1.88 -0.50 5.15
N THR A 33 0.74 0.08 5.46
CA THR A 33 0.50 0.79 6.72
C THR A 33 0.30 -0.26 7.80
N VAL A 34 1.35 -0.53 8.56
CA VAL A 34 1.44 -1.62 9.54
C VAL A 34 2.25 -1.17 10.75
N THR A 35 1.86 -1.60 11.95
CA THR A 35 2.55 -1.26 13.21
C THR A 35 3.95 -1.87 13.29
N GLY A 36 4.14 -3.04 12.70
CA GLY A 36 5.40 -3.78 12.65
C GLY A 36 5.26 -5.08 11.89
N TRP A 37 6.39 -5.73 11.62
CA TRP A 37 6.41 -6.98 10.86
C TRP A 37 6.52 -8.23 11.76
N SER A 38 6.80 -8.03 13.05
CA SER A 38 6.85 -9.07 14.06
C SER A 38 5.80 -8.79 15.14
N GLY A 39 5.21 -9.86 15.69
CA GLY A 39 4.17 -9.75 16.72
C GLY A 39 2.81 -9.32 16.20
N SER A 40 1.96 -8.86 17.10
CA SER A 40 0.63 -8.33 16.78
C SER A 40 0.74 -7.03 15.98
N LYS A 41 -0.13 -6.89 14.99
CA LYS A 41 -0.29 -5.67 14.18
C LYS A 41 -1.42 -4.77 14.68
N GLY A 42 -2.06 -5.20 15.77
CA GLY A 42 -3.22 -4.51 16.31
C GLY A 42 -4.53 -4.91 15.63
N SER A 43 -5.64 -4.68 16.36
CA SER A 43 -6.97 -5.02 15.87
C SER A 43 -7.43 -4.09 14.74
N ALA A 44 -8.11 -4.66 13.77
CA ALA A 44 -8.76 -3.89 12.72
C ALA A 44 -9.92 -3.02 13.26
N THR A 45 -10.61 -3.48 14.33
CA THR A 45 -11.83 -2.85 14.84
C THR A 45 -11.69 -2.25 16.25
N GLN A 46 -10.78 -2.80 17.07
CA GLN A 46 -10.56 -2.35 18.45
C GLN A 46 -9.31 -1.48 18.52
N PHE A 47 -9.46 -0.19 18.29
CA PHE A 47 -8.38 0.79 18.31
C PHE A 47 -8.85 2.08 19.01
N ASN A 48 -7.92 2.76 19.64
CA ASN A 48 -8.16 4.04 20.29
C ASN A 48 -7.82 5.24 19.37
N LYS A 49 -7.95 6.45 19.90
CA LYS A 49 -7.67 7.69 19.19
C LYS A 49 -6.20 7.80 18.75
N ASP A 50 -5.28 7.38 19.61
CA ASP A 50 -3.84 7.48 19.32
C ASP A 50 -3.44 6.49 18.23
N ASP A 51 -3.97 5.26 18.25
CA ASP A 51 -3.81 4.28 17.19
C ASP A 51 -4.33 4.81 15.84
N TYR A 52 -5.49 5.51 15.87
CA TYR A 52 -6.06 6.12 14.68
C TYR A 52 -5.11 7.16 14.08
N TYR A 53 -4.67 8.14 14.86
CA TYR A 53 -3.79 9.21 14.35
C TYR A 53 -2.40 8.70 13.97
N TRP A 54 -1.88 7.72 14.72
CA TRP A 54 -0.66 7.03 14.36
C TRP A 54 -0.79 6.38 12.97
N THR A 55 -1.90 5.70 12.71
CA THR A 55 -2.18 5.07 11.41
C THR A 55 -2.18 6.09 10.27
N MET A 56 -2.79 7.26 10.47
CA MET A 56 -2.79 8.33 9.47
C MET A 56 -1.37 8.86 9.19
N GLY A 57 -0.59 9.10 10.25
CA GLY A 57 0.82 9.49 10.11
C GLY A 57 1.64 8.43 9.38
N LYS A 58 1.49 7.16 9.77
CA LYS A 58 2.20 6.03 9.15
C LYS A 58 1.85 5.84 7.67
N CYS A 59 0.60 6.03 7.31
CA CYS A 59 0.14 5.99 5.93
C CYS A 59 0.88 7.03 5.06
N LEU A 60 1.06 8.25 5.54
CA LEU A 60 1.72 9.33 4.79
C LEU A 60 3.22 9.12 4.58
N GLU A 61 3.88 8.26 5.35
CA GLU A 61 5.30 7.90 5.11
C GLU A 61 5.53 7.25 3.72
N VAL A 62 4.47 6.78 3.05
CA VAL A 62 4.57 6.29 1.68
C VAL A 62 5.12 7.35 0.73
N GLU A 63 4.88 8.63 0.98
CA GLU A 63 5.42 9.74 0.19
C GLU A 63 6.95 9.76 0.20
N ASP A 64 7.57 9.58 1.38
CA ASP A 64 9.03 9.51 1.51
C ASP A 64 9.61 8.30 0.78
N VAL A 65 8.92 7.16 0.83
CA VAL A 65 9.30 5.95 0.12
C VAL A 65 9.26 6.19 -1.39
N LEU A 66 8.15 6.71 -1.92
CA LEU A 66 8.00 7.02 -3.34
C LEU A 66 9.07 8.02 -3.80
N LYS A 67 9.29 9.10 -3.05
CA LYS A 67 10.29 10.12 -3.35
C LYS A 67 11.70 9.52 -3.47
N LYS A 68 12.11 8.67 -2.52
CA LYS A 68 13.41 8.00 -2.55
C LYS A 68 13.56 7.10 -3.78
N HIS A 69 12.55 6.29 -4.07
CA HIS A 69 12.58 5.37 -5.22
C HIS A 69 12.56 6.11 -6.56
N CYS A 70 11.71 7.12 -6.72
CA CYS A 70 11.68 7.96 -7.93
C CYS A 70 13.01 8.68 -8.14
N THR A 71 13.59 9.27 -7.09
CA THR A 71 14.89 9.96 -7.16
C THR A 71 16.02 9.03 -7.66
N ILE A 72 16.00 7.76 -7.24
CA ILE A 72 16.98 6.78 -7.73
C ILE A 72 16.71 6.45 -9.19
N MET A 73 15.46 6.16 -9.54
CA MET A 73 15.10 5.81 -10.92
C MET A 73 15.44 6.94 -11.90
N ASP A 74 15.23 8.19 -11.51
CA ASP A 74 15.52 9.38 -12.34
C ASP A 74 17.01 9.56 -12.66
N LYS A 75 17.91 8.99 -11.85
CA LYS A 75 19.37 8.99 -12.16
C LYS A 75 19.73 8.12 -13.36
N TYR A 76 18.97 7.04 -13.58
CA TYR A 76 19.25 6.04 -14.60
C TYR A 76 18.32 6.13 -15.80
N ASP A 77 17.12 6.69 -15.60
CA ASP A 77 16.05 6.80 -16.60
C ASP A 77 15.39 8.19 -16.50
N LYS A 78 16.06 9.18 -17.07
CA LYS A 78 15.61 10.58 -17.04
C LYS A 78 14.30 10.79 -17.82
N ASP A 79 14.08 9.99 -18.85
CA ASP A 79 12.88 10.07 -19.68
C ASP A 79 11.67 9.39 -19.06
N LYS A 80 11.83 8.79 -17.84
CA LYS A 80 10.79 8.09 -17.09
C LYS A 80 10.07 6.99 -17.86
N LYS A 81 10.81 6.26 -18.70
CA LYS A 81 10.30 5.14 -19.49
C LYS A 81 9.99 3.91 -18.65
N ILE A 82 10.75 3.72 -17.56
CA ILE A 82 10.56 2.60 -16.62
C ILE A 82 9.55 3.02 -15.56
N ALA A 83 8.39 2.38 -15.52
CA ALA A 83 7.35 2.65 -14.55
C ALA A 83 7.76 2.23 -13.12
N LEU A 84 7.32 2.98 -12.12
CA LEU A 84 7.22 2.49 -10.75
C LEU A 84 5.82 1.87 -10.57
N LEU A 85 5.77 0.65 -10.06
CA LEU A 85 4.54 -0.11 -9.86
C LEU A 85 4.40 -0.40 -8.36
N LEU A 86 3.47 0.29 -7.69
CA LEU A 86 3.12 0.00 -6.31
C LEU A 86 2.06 -1.11 -6.32
N ASP A 87 2.49 -2.32 -6.59
CA ASP A 87 1.63 -3.46 -6.89
C ASP A 87 1.03 -4.13 -5.65
N GLU A 88 1.45 -3.73 -4.44
CA GLU A 88 0.75 -4.02 -3.18
C GLU A 88 0.82 -2.84 -2.22
N TRP A 89 -0.33 -2.38 -1.72
CA TRP A 89 -0.42 -1.39 -0.65
C TRP A 89 -1.72 -1.52 0.14
N GLY A 90 -1.77 -0.92 1.32
CA GLY A 90 -2.95 -0.90 2.18
C GLY A 90 -2.60 -1.03 3.65
N THR A 91 -3.62 -1.28 4.47
CA THR A 91 -3.47 -1.59 5.90
C THR A 91 -3.27 -3.08 6.11
N TRP A 92 -2.49 -3.44 7.13
CA TRP A 92 -2.32 -4.81 7.56
C TRP A 92 -2.48 -4.91 9.07
N TRP A 93 -3.62 -5.46 9.50
CA TRP A 93 -3.95 -5.71 10.90
C TRP A 93 -3.88 -7.19 11.24
N ASP A 94 -4.09 -7.51 12.51
CA ASP A 94 -4.28 -8.90 12.93
C ASP A 94 -5.54 -9.47 12.29
N GLU A 95 -5.52 -10.76 12.00
CA GLU A 95 -6.69 -11.47 11.45
C GLU A 95 -7.85 -11.46 12.47
N GLU A 96 -9.07 -11.33 11.97
CA GLU A 96 -10.25 -11.36 12.83
C GLU A 96 -10.36 -12.69 13.59
N PRO A 97 -10.70 -12.64 14.90
CA PRO A 97 -10.90 -13.85 15.69
C PRO A 97 -11.93 -14.80 15.07
N GLY A 98 -11.62 -16.08 15.06
CA GLY A 98 -12.51 -17.12 14.52
C GLY A 98 -12.41 -17.30 13.00
N THR A 99 -11.53 -16.58 12.31
CA THR A 99 -11.24 -16.79 10.90
C THR A 99 -10.09 -17.78 10.69
N ILE A 100 -9.90 -18.23 9.45
CA ILE A 100 -8.84 -19.19 9.11
C ILE A 100 -7.49 -18.47 9.13
N LYS A 101 -6.60 -18.92 10.02
CA LYS A 101 -5.25 -18.36 10.15
C LYS A 101 -4.46 -18.46 8.85
N GLY A 102 -3.82 -17.36 8.46
CA GLY A 102 -3.05 -17.26 7.23
C GLY A 102 -3.86 -16.84 6.01
N HIS A 103 -5.20 -16.71 6.15
CA HIS A 103 -6.05 -16.17 5.10
C HIS A 103 -6.15 -14.64 5.15
N LEU A 104 -5.54 -14.01 6.15
CA LEU A 104 -5.39 -12.56 6.29
C LEU A 104 -6.71 -11.78 6.23
N TYR A 105 -7.80 -12.38 6.75
CA TYR A 105 -9.07 -11.68 6.83
C TYR A 105 -9.05 -10.66 7.96
N GLN A 106 -9.29 -9.40 7.63
CA GLN A 106 -9.48 -8.31 8.58
C GLN A 106 -10.74 -7.52 8.25
N GLN A 107 -11.42 -7.01 9.28
CA GLN A 107 -12.58 -6.15 9.10
C GLN A 107 -12.16 -4.78 8.59
N ASN A 108 -12.80 -4.30 7.50
CA ASN A 108 -12.54 -2.96 6.97
C ASN A 108 -13.37 -1.91 7.71
N THR A 109 -12.76 -0.78 8.09
CA THR A 109 -13.37 0.32 8.82
C THR A 109 -13.17 1.66 8.11
N LEU A 110 -13.73 2.75 8.67
CA LEU A 110 -13.45 4.10 8.18
C LEU A 110 -11.98 4.49 8.31
N ARG A 111 -11.25 3.94 9.30
CA ARG A 111 -9.79 4.13 9.42
C ARG A 111 -9.08 3.68 8.14
N ASP A 112 -9.44 2.51 7.61
CA ASP A 112 -8.89 1.97 6.37
C ASP A 112 -9.27 2.82 5.15
N ALA A 113 -10.50 3.34 5.13
CA ALA A 113 -10.93 4.26 4.07
C ALA A 113 -10.10 5.56 4.04
N PHE A 114 -9.79 6.14 5.20
CA PHE A 114 -8.91 7.31 5.27
C PHE A 114 -7.48 6.98 4.84
N VAL A 115 -6.95 5.80 5.21
CA VAL A 115 -5.67 5.34 4.68
C VAL A 115 -5.70 5.25 3.15
N ALA A 116 -6.76 4.69 2.59
CA ALA A 116 -6.89 4.62 1.12
C ALA A 116 -6.94 6.01 0.49
N SER A 117 -7.73 6.94 1.02
CA SER A 117 -7.85 8.30 0.50
C SER A 117 -6.51 9.04 0.55
N LEU A 118 -5.86 9.07 1.72
CA LEU A 118 -4.56 9.74 1.89
C LEU A 118 -3.47 9.13 1.01
N SER A 119 -3.46 7.81 0.86
CA SER A 119 -2.52 7.14 -0.03
C SER A 119 -2.74 7.52 -1.49
N LEU A 120 -3.99 7.51 -1.97
CA LEU A 120 -4.32 7.91 -3.34
C LEU A 120 -3.96 9.37 -3.61
N ASP A 121 -4.19 10.29 -2.66
CA ASP A 121 -3.76 11.69 -2.78
C ASP A 121 -2.24 11.82 -2.94
N VAL A 122 -1.47 11.01 -2.22
CA VAL A 122 -0.02 10.95 -2.39
C VAL A 122 0.34 10.37 -3.77
N PHE A 123 -0.29 9.26 -4.18
CA PHE A 123 0.03 8.59 -5.47
C PHE A 123 -0.19 9.52 -6.66
N HIS A 124 -1.22 10.34 -6.65
CA HIS A 124 -1.50 11.32 -7.70
C HIS A 124 -0.39 12.38 -7.88
N LYS A 125 0.44 12.63 -6.86
CA LYS A 125 1.59 13.53 -7.00
C LYS A 125 2.75 12.91 -7.80
N TYR A 126 2.75 11.59 -7.99
CA TYR A 126 3.85 10.82 -8.61
C TYR A 126 3.47 10.16 -9.94
N THR A 127 2.38 10.57 -10.56
CA THR A 127 1.83 9.94 -11.78
C THR A 127 2.75 9.99 -12.99
N ASP A 128 3.75 10.85 -12.99
CA ASP A 128 4.79 10.88 -14.01
C ASP A 128 5.67 9.60 -14.00
N ARG A 129 5.84 8.98 -12.84
CA ARG A 129 6.62 7.73 -12.65
C ARG A 129 5.77 6.56 -12.14
N LEU A 130 4.88 6.80 -11.18
CA LEU A 130 3.98 5.79 -10.63
C LEU A 130 2.82 5.54 -11.59
N LYS A 131 2.82 4.38 -12.26
CA LYS A 131 1.84 4.03 -13.29
C LYS A 131 0.78 3.01 -12.83
N MET A 132 0.98 2.41 -11.69
CA MET A 132 0.04 1.45 -11.12
C MET A 132 0.13 1.45 -9.59
N ALA A 133 -1.02 1.39 -8.93
CA ALA A 133 -1.11 1.23 -7.49
C ALA A 133 -2.27 0.28 -7.13
N ASN A 134 -1.95 -0.97 -6.77
CA ASN A 134 -2.93 -2.00 -6.50
C ASN A 134 -3.18 -2.16 -5.01
N ILE A 135 -4.41 -1.94 -4.57
CA ILE A 135 -4.83 -2.22 -3.19
C ILE A 135 -4.72 -3.72 -2.90
N ALA A 136 -4.24 -4.06 -1.73
CA ALA A 136 -4.23 -5.44 -1.27
C ALA A 136 -5.34 -5.67 -0.22
N GLN A 137 -6.43 -6.39 -0.62
CA GLN A 137 -6.73 -6.93 -1.94
C GLN A 137 -8.18 -6.63 -2.32
N ILE A 138 -8.74 -7.26 -3.38
CA ILE A 138 -10.09 -6.94 -3.83
C ILE A 138 -11.16 -7.57 -2.91
N VAL A 139 -11.01 -8.85 -2.55
CA VAL A 139 -12.02 -9.63 -1.82
C VAL A 139 -11.44 -10.35 -0.61
N ASN A 140 -12.03 -10.16 0.55
CA ASN A 140 -11.81 -10.92 1.81
C ASN A 140 -10.39 -10.95 2.38
N VAL A 141 -9.42 -10.29 1.79
CA VAL A 141 -8.02 -10.34 2.21
C VAL A 141 -7.50 -8.94 2.49
N LEU A 142 -6.87 -8.74 3.63
CA LEU A 142 -6.27 -7.46 4.06
C LEU A 142 -7.26 -6.29 3.93
N GLN A 143 -6.85 -5.15 3.39
CA GLN A 143 -7.72 -4.00 3.16
C GLN A 143 -8.62 -4.23 1.93
N SER A 144 -9.49 -5.23 2.00
CA SER A 144 -10.35 -5.60 0.88
C SER A 144 -11.42 -4.55 0.56
N MET A 145 -11.75 -4.44 -0.73
CA MET A 145 -12.84 -3.59 -1.20
C MET A 145 -14.21 -4.25 -1.03
N ILE A 146 -14.24 -5.58 -1.05
CA ILE A 146 -15.46 -6.39 -0.98
C ILE A 146 -15.28 -7.47 0.08
N LEU A 147 -16.28 -7.63 0.95
CA LEU A 147 -16.37 -8.77 1.85
C LEU A 147 -17.50 -9.66 1.42
N THR A 148 -17.26 -10.95 1.37
CA THR A 148 -18.26 -11.97 1.02
C THR A 148 -18.32 -13.06 2.07
N LYS A 149 -19.53 -13.57 2.30
CA LYS A 149 -19.77 -14.76 3.11
C LYS A 149 -20.97 -15.51 2.51
N ASP A 150 -20.76 -16.72 2.06
CA ASP A 150 -21.76 -17.52 1.36
C ASP A 150 -22.40 -16.78 0.19
N LYS A 151 -23.67 -16.40 0.30
CA LYS A 151 -24.43 -15.64 -0.71
C LYS A 151 -24.43 -14.14 -0.44
N GLU A 152 -23.89 -13.70 0.66
CA GLU A 152 -23.90 -12.30 1.08
C GLU A 152 -22.64 -11.58 0.60
N MET A 153 -22.78 -10.30 0.27
CA MET A 153 -21.70 -9.42 -0.15
C MET A 153 -21.89 -8.04 0.45
N VAL A 154 -20.80 -7.45 0.93
CA VAL A 154 -20.76 -6.08 1.44
C VAL A 154 -19.64 -5.30 0.76
N LEU A 155 -19.97 -4.10 0.30
CA LEU A 155 -18.98 -3.13 -0.19
C LEU A 155 -18.40 -2.36 1.01
N THR A 156 -17.08 -2.39 1.17
CA THR A 156 -16.40 -1.79 2.30
C THR A 156 -16.29 -0.27 2.19
N PRO A 157 -15.96 0.47 3.27
CA PRO A 157 -15.64 1.88 3.18
C PRO A 157 -14.52 2.18 2.18
N THR A 158 -13.52 1.30 2.05
CA THR A 158 -12.44 1.41 1.05
C THR A 158 -12.98 1.38 -0.39
N TYR A 159 -13.97 0.54 -0.70
CA TYR A 159 -14.62 0.53 -2.01
C TYR A 159 -15.19 1.90 -2.38
N TYR A 160 -15.86 2.56 -1.44
CA TYR A 160 -16.45 3.87 -1.70
C TYR A 160 -15.41 4.96 -1.93
N VAL A 161 -14.25 4.89 -1.31
CA VAL A 161 -13.10 5.75 -1.65
C VAL A 161 -12.72 5.56 -3.12
N PHE A 162 -12.46 4.34 -3.56
CA PHE A 162 -12.14 4.07 -4.97
C PHE A 162 -13.24 4.54 -5.92
N LYS A 163 -14.50 4.36 -5.55
CA LYS A 163 -15.63 4.86 -6.33
C LYS A 163 -15.61 6.40 -6.48
N MET A 164 -15.24 7.14 -5.42
CA MET A 164 -15.09 8.60 -5.47
C MET A 164 -13.89 9.02 -6.33
N TYR A 165 -12.78 8.31 -6.24
CA TYR A 165 -11.56 8.60 -6.99
C TYR A 165 -11.61 8.18 -8.48
N LYS A 166 -12.63 7.46 -8.90
CA LYS A 166 -12.78 6.99 -10.29
C LYS A 166 -12.64 8.11 -11.34
N VAL A 167 -12.99 9.33 -11.00
CA VAL A 167 -12.89 10.50 -11.91
C VAL A 167 -11.45 10.98 -12.13
N HIS A 168 -10.51 10.49 -11.36
CA HIS A 168 -9.09 10.86 -11.41
C HIS A 168 -8.19 9.77 -12.03
N GLN A 169 -8.79 8.75 -12.65
CA GLN A 169 -8.06 7.65 -13.31
C GLN A 169 -7.74 7.98 -14.77
#